data_6ae6e91ade1cc75aa0394a6e26a7f1f7
#
_entry.id   6ae6e91ade1cc75aa0394a6e26a7f1f7
#
_cell.length_a   1.000
_cell.length_b   1.000
_cell.length_c   1.000
_cell.angle_alpha   90.00
_cell.angle_beta   90.00
_cell.angle_gamma   90.00
#
_symmetry.space_group_name_H-M   'P 1'
#
loop_
_entity.id
_entity.type
_entity.pdbx_description
1 polymer ?
#
loop_
_entity_poly.entity_id
_entity_poly.type
_entity_poly.pdbx_seq_one_letter_code
_entity_poly.pdbx_strand_id
1 'polypeptide(L)'
;MVERFLQQTAFRSQEDYRKNLHIRVPENFNFAYDVVDAYAEEQPDRKALLWTNDQGAEIQFTFADMKRETDRTASYFQSLGIGKGDVVMLILKRRYEFWFSILALHKLGAVVIPATHLLTKKDVVYRCNTAGIKAIVAAGERVITDHVAAAMPESPTTELLISVGPEIPEG
;
A
#
# COMPACT_ATOMS: atom_id res chain seq x y z
N MET A 1 -2.65 -6.44 -21.48
CA MET A 1 -2.30 -6.64 -20.04
C MET A 1 -3.13 -7.73 -19.36
N VAL A 2 -4.47 -7.61 -19.27
CA VAL A 2 -5.33 -8.60 -18.57
C VAL A 2 -5.23 -9.99 -19.20
N GLU A 3 -5.08 -10.07 -20.51
CA GLU A 3 -4.90 -11.32 -21.27
C GLU A 3 -3.64 -12.12 -20.88
N ARG A 4 -2.67 -11.48 -20.19
CA ARG A 4 -1.51 -12.21 -19.63
C ARG A 4 -1.92 -13.19 -18.53
N PHE A 5 -2.97 -12.83 -17.77
CA PHE A 5 -3.41 -13.57 -16.60
C PHE A 5 -4.74 -14.29 -16.81
N LEU A 6 -5.56 -13.86 -17.75
CA LEU A 6 -6.86 -14.45 -18.05
C LEU A 6 -6.84 -15.09 -19.42
N GLN A 7 -7.34 -16.35 -19.50
CA GLN A 7 -7.52 -17.03 -20.79
C GLN A 7 -8.67 -16.44 -21.60
N GLN A 8 -9.67 -15.89 -20.92
CA GLN A 8 -10.86 -15.30 -21.48
C GLN A 8 -11.24 -14.06 -20.66
N THR A 9 -11.56 -12.96 -21.35
CA THR A 9 -11.91 -11.69 -20.72
C THR A 9 -13.37 -11.28 -20.90
N ALA A 10 -14.12 -12.00 -21.79
CA ALA A 10 -15.53 -11.77 -22.02
C ALA A 10 -16.32 -13.08 -21.80
N PHE A 11 -17.44 -12.99 -21.11
CA PHE A 11 -18.29 -14.12 -20.75
C PHE A 11 -19.74 -13.82 -21.15
N ARG A 12 -20.46 -14.85 -21.61
CA ARG A 12 -21.84 -14.75 -22.09
C ARG A 12 -22.88 -14.75 -20.96
N SER A 13 -22.53 -15.34 -19.81
CA SER A 13 -23.39 -15.46 -18.64
C SER A 13 -22.56 -15.62 -17.36
N GLN A 14 -23.21 -15.54 -16.19
CA GLN A 14 -22.58 -15.84 -14.91
C GLN A 14 -22.13 -17.30 -14.80
N GLU A 15 -22.87 -18.21 -15.40
CA GLU A 15 -22.51 -19.63 -15.45
C GLU A 15 -21.26 -19.85 -16.31
N ASP A 16 -21.20 -19.23 -17.50
CA ASP A 16 -20.04 -19.22 -18.37
C ASP A 16 -18.80 -18.64 -17.65
N TYR A 17 -18.95 -17.52 -16.94
CA TYR A 17 -17.89 -16.95 -16.10
C TYR A 17 -17.37 -17.93 -15.05
N ARG A 18 -18.28 -18.55 -14.27
CA ARG A 18 -17.89 -19.49 -13.22
C ARG A 18 -17.18 -20.73 -13.77
N LYS A 19 -17.59 -21.20 -14.93
CA LYS A 19 -17.03 -22.41 -15.55
C LYS A 19 -15.71 -22.15 -16.26
N ASN A 20 -15.56 -20.98 -16.89
CA ASN A 20 -14.48 -20.71 -17.84
C ASN A 20 -13.50 -19.62 -17.38
N LEU A 21 -13.69 -19.04 -16.18
CA LEU A 21 -12.69 -18.16 -15.61
C LEU A 21 -11.47 -18.97 -15.16
N HIS A 22 -10.39 -18.83 -15.90
CA HIS A 22 -9.10 -19.40 -15.54
C HIS A 22 -8.07 -18.30 -15.39
N ILE A 23 -7.53 -18.14 -14.17
CA ILE A 23 -6.50 -17.17 -13.85
C ILE A 23 -5.16 -17.90 -13.88
N ARG A 24 -4.22 -17.40 -14.69
CA ARG A 24 -2.83 -17.85 -14.72
C ARG A 24 -2.02 -16.99 -13.77
N VAL A 25 -1.57 -17.55 -12.67
CA VAL A 25 -0.70 -16.86 -11.72
C VAL A 25 0.72 -17.39 -11.91
N PRO A 26 1.69 -16.56 -12.33
CA PRO A 26 3.09 -16.95 -12.36
C PRO A 26 3.59 -17.37 -10.97
N GLU A 27 4.57 -18.26 -10.91
CA GLU A 27 5.11 -18.78 -9.64
C GLU A 27 5.61 -17.66 -8.71
N ASN A 28 6.27 -16.66 -9.29
CA ASN A 28 6.82 -15.51 -8.56
C ASN A 28 6.00 -14.24 -8.81
N PHE A 29 4.65 -14.35 -8.89
CA PHE A 29 3.80 -13.21 -9.15
C PHE A 29 3.93 -12.12 -8.09
N ASN A 30 4.16 -10.89 -8.55
CA ASN A 30 4.16 -9.69 -7.74
C ASN A 30 3.34 -8.60 -8.43
N PHE A 31 2.23 -8.20 -7.83
CA PHE A 31 1.31 -7.23 -8.44
C PHE A 31 1.99 -5.91 -8.83
N ALA A 32 2.93 -5.42 -8.01
CA ALA A 32 3.63 -4.18 -8.30
C ALA A 32 4.49 -4.30 -9.56
N TYR A 33 5.22 -5.40 -9.74
CA TYR A 33 6.06 -5.63 -10.92
C TYR A 33 5.26 -6.12 -12.13
N ASP A 34 4.47 -7.18 -11.96
CA ASP A 34 3.81 -7.87 -13.07
C ASP A 34 2.62 -7.10 -13.64
N VAL A 35 2.06 -6.17 -12.89
CA VAL A 35 0.92 -5.35 -13.34
C VAL A 35 1.31 -3.88 -13.46
N VAL A 36 1.72 -3.24 -12.36
CA VAL A 36 1.90 -1.77 -12.35
C VAL A 36 3.12 -1.35 -13.16
N ASP A 37 4.28 -1.98 -12.91
CA ASP A 37 5.51 -1.67 -13.64
C ASP A 37 5.41 -2.11 -15.11
N ALA A 38 4.77 -3.25 -15.39
CA ALA A 38 4.51 -3.68 -16.76
C ALA A 38 3.62 -2.69 -17.53
N TYR A 39 2.62 -2.07 -16.88
CA TYR A 39 1.88 -0.95 -17.50
C TYR A 39 2.74 0.28 -17.70
N ALA A 40 3.66 0.59 -16.79
CA ALA A 40 4.59 1.70 -16.94
C ALA A 40 5.52 1.52 -18.15
N GLU A 41 5.88 0.29 -18.48
CA GLU A 41 6.69 -0.04 -19.67
C GLU A 41 5.86 -0.01 -20.97
N GLU A 42 4.64 -0.58 -20.95
CA GLU A 42 3.81 -0.69 -22.15
C GLU A 42 3.05 0.60 -22.49
N GLN A 43 2.60 1.34 -21.47
CA GLN A 43 1.74 2.52 -21.60
C GLN A 43 2.10 3.57 -20.52
N PRO A 44 3.33 4.15 -20.57
CA PRO A 44 3.86 5.03 -19.52
C PRO A 44 2.95 6.22 -19.21
N ASP A 45 2.39 6.84 -20.24
CA ASP A 45 1.56 8.05 -20.13
C ASP A 45 0.09 7.79 -19.77
N ARG A 46 -0.29 6.51 -19.69
CA ARG A 46 -1.65 6.15 -19.31
C ARG A 46 -1.94 6.54 -17.86
N LYS A 47 -3.11 7.16 -17.64
CA LYS A 47 -3.60 7.50 -16.30
C LYS A 47 -3.73 6.23 -15.45
N ALA A 48 -3.05 6.22 -14.30
CA ALA A 48 -3.08 5.14 -13.32
C ALA A 48 -3.91 5.51 -12.09
N LEU A 49 -3.79 6.76 -11.61
CA LEU A 49 -4.47 7.24 -10.41
C LEU A 49 -4.90 8.69 -10.61
N LEU A 50 -6.13 9.00 -10.25
CA LEU A 50 -6.62 10.37 -10.04
C LEU A 50 -6.96 10.51 -8.56
N TRP A 51 -6.28 11.42 -7.88
CA TRP A 51 -6.54 11.76 -6.49
C TRP A 51 -7.23 13.12 -6.42
N THR A 52 -8.25 13.21 -5.56
CA THR A 52 -8.96 14.47 -5.28
C THR A 52 -9.16 14.64 -3.78
N ASN A 53 -9.30 15.88 -3.33
CA ASN A 53 -9.63 16.20 -1.93
C ASN A 53 -10.93 17.03 -1.84
N ASP A 54 -11.38 17.26 -0.61
CA ASP A 54 -12.62 17.98 -0.33
C ASP A 54 -12.52 19.50 -0.66
N GLN A 55 -11.31 20.03 -0.91
CA GLN A 55 -11.08 21.41 -1.37
C GLN A 55 -11.02 21.53 -2.90
N GLY A 56 -11.26 20.45 -3.64
CA GLY A 56 -11.27 20.45 -5.11
C GLY A 56 -9.86 20.38 -5.74
N ALA A 57 -8.81 20.10 -4.96
CA ALA A 57 -7.50 19.82 -5.54
C ALA A 57 -7.50 18.44 -6.22
N GLU A 58 -6.86 18.37 -7.38
CA GLU A 58 -6.72 17.14 -8.17
C GLU A 58 -5.26 16.91 -8.53
N ILE A 59 -4.81 15.67 -8.37
CA ILE A 59 -3.49 15.21 -8.81
C ILE A 59 -3.68 13.94 -9.63
N GLN A 60 -3.15 13.95 -10.85
CA GLN A 60 -3.14 12.79 -11.72
C GLN A 60 -1.74 12.18 -11.76
N PHE A 61 -1.67 10.85 -11.60
CA PHE A 61 -0.45 10.07 -11.79
C PHE A 61 -0.62 9.14 -12.97
N THR A 62 0.39 9.07 -13.81
CA THR A 62 0.53 8.08 -14.89
C THR A 62 1.11 6.77 -14.34
N PHE A 63 1.14 5.70 -15.14
CA PHE A 63 1.83 4.47 -14.73
C PHE A 63 3.33 4.68 -14.58
N ALA A 64 3.96 5.54 -15.41
CA ALA A 64 5.36 5.92 -15.24
C ALA A 64 5.60 6.65 -13.91
N ASP A 65 4.70 7.55 -13.51
CA ASP A 65 4.77 8.21 -12.21
C ASP A 65 4.62 7.19 -11.07
N MET A 66 3.64 6.28 -11.16
CA MET A 66 3.45 5.23 -10.15
C MET A 66 4.69 4.37 -9.97
N LYS A 67 5.31 3.92 -11.07
CA LYS A 67 6.56 3.16 -11.01
C LYS A 67 7.66 3.96 -10.30
N ARG A 68 7.90 5.21 -10.74
CA ARG A 68 8.94 6.08 -10.16
C ARG A 68 8.74 6.30 -8.66
N GLU A 69 7.52 6.67 -8.23
CA GLU A 69 7.23 6.97 -6.82
C GLU A 69 7.25 5.70 -5.96
N THR A 70 6.81 4.56 -6.49
CA THR A 70 6.88 3.29 -5.76
C THR A 70 8.31 2.77 -5.63
N ASP A 71 9.17 2.96 -6.63
CA ASP A 71 10.60 2.61 -6.56
C ASP A 71 11.33 3.47 -5.52
N ARG A 72 11.05 4.79 -5.47
CA ARG A 72 11.59 5.70 -4.45
C ARG A 72 11.13 5.31 -3.05
N THR A 73 9.84 5.03 -2.89
CA THR A 73 9.26 4.61 -1.60
C THR A 73 9.82 3.26 -1.15
N ALA A 74 10.01 2.31 -2.07
CA ALA A 74 10.64 1.02 -1.76
C ALA A 74 12.09 1.20 -1.30
N SER A 75 12.88 2.04 -1.99
CA SER A 75 14.25 2.37 -1.59
C SER A 75 14.30 3.02 -0.20
N TYR A 76 13.36 3.91 0.09
CA TYR A 76 13.24 4.54 1.41
C TYR A 76 12.93 3.49 2.50
N PHE A 77 11.92 2.65 2.30
CA PHE A 77 11.58 1.59 3.26
C PHE A 77 12.73 0.60 3.46
N GLN A 78 13.42 0.23 2.39
CA GLN A 78 14.60 -0.63 2.46
C GLN A 78 15.73 0.01 3.27
N SER A 79 15.95 1.33 3.14
CA SER A 79 16.95 2.06 3.93
C SER A 79 16.64 2.08 5.43
N LEU A 80 15.38 1.89 5.81
CA LEU A 80 14.93 1.75 7.19
C LEU A 80 14.95 0.28 7.68
N GLY A 81 15.45 -0.65 6.87
CA GLY A 81 15.53 -2.06 7.22
C GLY A 81 14.22 -2.83 7.04
N ILE A 82 13.25 -2.31 6.28
CA ILE A 82 12.03 -3.03 5.93
C ILE A 82 12.32 -3.93 4.72
N GLY A 83 12.00 -5.22 4.84
CA GLY A 83 12.24 -6.21 3.82
C GLY A 83 11.18 -7.31 3.75
N LYS A 84 11.53 -8.41 3.08
CA LYS A 84 10.62 -9.54 2.85
C LYS A 84 10.16 -10.16 4.17
N GLY A 85 8.84 -10.27 4.32
CA GLY A 85 8.19 -10.87 5.49
C GLY A 85 7.95 -9.89 6.65
N ASP A 86 8.55 -8.69 6.65
CA ASP A 86 8.25 -7.67 7.64
C ASP A 86 6.79 -7.20 7.50
N VAL A 87 6.12 -6.99 8.62
CA VAL A 87 4.73 -6.58 8.67
C VAL A 87 4.65 -5.07 8.86
N VAL A 88 3.97 -4.38 7.96
CA VAL A 88 3.82 -2.92 7.97
C VAL A 88 2.35 -2.51 7.96
N MET A 89 1.92 -1.71 8.93
CA MET A 89 0.56 -1.16 8.97
C MET A 89 0.50 0.22 8.33
N LEU A 90 -0.49 0.44 7.44
CA LEU A 90 -0.72 1.71 6.76
C LEU A 90 -2.01 2.37 7.29
N ILE A 91 -1.88 3.55 7.93
CA ILE A 91 -3.00 4.37 8.43
C ILE A 91 -3.02 5.70 7.66
N LEU A 92 -3.24 5.67 6.35
CA LEU A 92 -3.03 6.80 5.45
C LEU A 92 -4.32 7.45 4.92
N LYS A 93 -5.49 7.08 5.46
CA LYS A 93 -6.78 7.62 5.01
C LYS A 93 -6.96 7.51 3.48
N ARG A 94 -7.31 8.64 2.84
CA ARG A 94 -7.48 8.77 1.39
C ARG A 94 -6.30 9.48 0.72
N ARG A 95 -5.09 9.37 1.27
CA ARG A 95 -3.88 9.96 0.70
C ARG A 95 -3.36 9.13 -0.48
N TYR A 96 -2.80 9.80 -1.50
CA TYR A 96 -2.21 9.09 -2.64
C TYR A 96 -0.94 8.32 -2.25
N GLU A 97 -0.23 8.74 -1.19
CA GLU A 97 0.94 8.04 -0.66
C GLU A 97 0.61 6.63 -0.13
N PHE A 98 -0.67 6.34 0.12
CA PHE A 98 -1.13 4.97 0.40
C PHE A 98 -0.78 4.02 -0.75
N TRP A 99 -1.04 4.45 -1.99
CA TRP A 99 -0.77 3.64 -3.18
C TRP A 99 0.72 3.46 -3.44
N PHE A 100 1.54 4.48 -3.18
CA PHE A 100 2.99 4.37 -3.26
C PHE A 100 3.52 3.39 -2.21
N SER A 101 3.04 3.50 -0.98
CA SER A 101 3.46 2.65 0.14
C SER A 101 3.07 1.19 -0.06
N ILE A 102 1.81 0.89 -0.43
CA ILE A 102 1.37 -0.49 -0.60
C ILE A 102 2.12 -1.20 -1.73
N LEU A 103 2.33 -0.52 -2.86
CA LEU A 103 3.07 -1.08 -3.99
C LEU A 103 4.57 -1.22 -3.70
N ALA A 104 5.15 -0.27 -2.98
CA ALA A 104 6.54 -0.35 -2.51
C ALA A 104 6.76 -1.57 -1.60
N LEU A 105 5.84 -1.79 -0.66
CA LEU A 105 5.89 -2.95 0.23
C LEU A 105 5.70 -4.27 -0.52
N HIS A 106 4.84 -4.31 -1.55
CA HIS A 106 4.76 -5.47 -2.46
C HIS A 106 6.10 -5.73 -3.16
N LYS A 107 6.79 -4.69 -3.67
CA LYS A 107 8.11 -4.83 -4.29
C LYS A 107 9.14 -5.43 -3.33
N LEU A 108 9.09 -5.06 -2.07
CA LEU A 108 9.97 -5.59 -1.02
C LEU A 108 9.57 -6.99 -0.52
N GLY A 109 8.39 -7.50 -0.90
CA GLY A 109 7.84 -8.73 -0.37
C GLY A 109 7.43 -8.65 1.11
N ALA A 110 7.16 -7.43 1.60
CA ALA A 110 6.65 -7.19 2.94
C ALA A 110 5.14 -7.46 3.02
N VAL A 111 4.65 -7.72 4.21
CA VAL A 111 3.22 -7.92 4.51
C VAL A 111 2.59 -6.58 4.84
N VAL A 112 1.51 -6.23 4.15
CA VAL A 112 0.81 -4.94 4.33
C VAL A 112 -0.49 -5.14 5.09
N ILE A 113 -0.72 -4.31 6.11
CA ILE A 113 -2.00 -4.23 6.83
C ILE A 113 -2.62 -2.84 6.60
N PRO A 114 -3.50 -2.67 5.62
CA PRO A 114 -4.28 -1.43 5.48
C PRO A 114 -5.19 -1.25 6.69
N ALA A 115 -5.18 -0.06 7.28
CA ALA A 115 -5.97 0.22 8.47
C ALA A 115 -6.69 1.56 8.40
N THR A 116 -7.84 1.64 9.05
CA THR A 116 -8.61 2.87 9.15
C THR A 116 -7.96 3.88 10.11
N HIS A 117 -8.16 5.15 9.83
CA HIS A 117 -7.74 6.25 10.72
C HIS A 117 -8.60 6.36 12.01
N LEU A 118 -9.64 5.55 12.14
CA LEU A 118 -10.52 5.54 13.31
C LEU A 118 -10.02 4.59 14.41
N LEU A 119 -8.82 4.01 14.25
CA LEU A 119 -8.24 3.14 15.27
C LEU A 119 -7.93 3.94 16.54
N THR A 120 -8.38 3.38 17.67
CA THR A 120 -7.98 3.84 19.00
C THR A 120 -6.64 3.21 19.42
N LYS A 121 -6.03 3.72 20.51
CA LYS A 121 -4.85 3.10 21.13
C LYS A 121 -5.01 1.58 21.27
N LYS A 122 -6.14 1.12 21.84
CA LYS A 122 -6.41 -0.31 22.07
C LYS A 122 -6.40 -1.12 20.77
N ASP A 123 -6.96 -0.56 19.70
CA ASP A 123 -7.02 -1.22 18.41
C ASP A 123 -5.63 -1.34 17.78
N VAL A 124 -4.78 -0.32 17.95
CA VAL A 124 -3.38 -0.33 17.48
C VAL A 124 -2.58 -1.39 18.24
N VAL A 125 -2.62 -1.39 19.57
CA VAL A 125 -1.94 -2.38 20.42
C VAL A 125 -2.34 -3.81 20.02
N TYR A 126 -3.64 -4.05 19.86
CA TYR A 126 -4.14 -5.38 19.49
C TYR A 126 -3.55 -5.84 18.15
N ARG A 127 -3.55 -4.98 17.13
CA ARG A 127 -3.03 -5.32 15.79
C ARG A 127 -1.52 -5.53 15.81
N CYS A 128 -0.80 -4.65 16.50
CA CYS A 128 0.65 -4.75 16.62
C CYS A 128 1.06 -6.08 17.20
N ASN A 129 0.45 -6.47 18.32
CA ASN A 129 0.80 -7.70 19.02
C ASN A 129 0.30 -8.96 18.31
N THR A 130 -0.87 -8.91 17.66
CA THR A 130 -1.43 -10.06 16.94
C THR A 130 -0.66 -10.38 15.67
N ALA A 131 -0.23 -9.36 14.93
CA ALA A 131 0.41 -9.53 13.63
C ALA A 131 1.93 -9.35 13.67
N GLY A 132 2.52 -9.00 14.80
CA GLY A 132 3.96 -8.73 14.91
C GLY A 132 4.39 -7.53 14.03
N ILE A 133 3.63 -6.43 14.09
CA ILE A 133 3.87 -5.28 13.24
C ILE A 133 5.21 -4.64 13.60
N LYS A 134 6.12 -4.55 12.60
CA LYS A 134 7.43 -3.92 12.71
C LYS A 134 7.38 -2.41 12.51
N ALA A 135 6.54 -1.96 11.56
CA ALA A 135 6.47 -0.54 11.21
C ALA A 135 5.01 -0.07 11.06
N ILE A 136 4.76 1.19 11.43
CA ILE A 136 3.50 1.88 11.16
C ILE A 136 3.79 3.11 10.31
N VAL A 137 3.11 3.23 9.18
CA VAL A 137 3.11 4.42 8.33
C VAL A 137 1.75 5.11 8.50
N ALA A 138 1.73 6.29 9.08
CA ALA A 138 0.51 7.00 9.43
C ALA A 138 0.44 8.40 8.81
N ALA A 139 -0.77 8.87 8.52
CA ALA A 139 -0.96 10.28 8.19
C ALA A 139 -0.57 11.14 9.41
N GLY A 140 0.18 12.22 9.16
CA GLY A 140 0.68 13.15 10.17
C GLY A 140 -0.41 14.07 10.73
N GLU A 141 -1.50 13.46 11.21
CA GLU A 141 -2.61 14.15 11.85
C GLU A 141 -2.62 13.76 13.33
N ARG A 142 -2.67 14.73 14.25
CA ARG A 142 -2.58 14.49 15.70
C ARG A 142 -3.57 13.42 16.19
N VAL A 143 -4.80 13.41 15.69
CA VAL A 143 -5.80 12.42 16.06
C VAL A 143 -5.37 10.96 15.76
N ILE A 144 -4.49 10.77 14.77
CA ILE A 144 -3.94 9.46 14.43
C ILE A 144 -2.63 9.21 15.18
N THR A 145 -1.71 10.18 15.10
CA THR A 145 -0.37 10.04 15.67
C THR A 145 -0.39 9.91 17.19
N ASP A 146 -1.30 10.59 17.89
CA ASP A 146 -1.46 10.48 19.35
C ASP A 146 -1.88 9.06 19.76
N HIS A 147 -2.82 8.43 19.04
CA HIS A 147 -3.22 7.05 19.32
C HIS A 147 -2.10 6.06 19.02
N VAL A 148 -1.36 6.28 17.93
CA VAL A 148 -0.20 5.45 17.57
C VAL A 148 0.89 5.59 18.63
N ALA A 149 1.30 6.81 18.98
CA ALA A 149 2.32 7.06 19.98
C ALA A 149 1.94 6.46 21.37
N ALA A 150 0.69 6.65 21.78
CA ALA A 150 0.19 6.07 23.03
C ALA A 150 0.17 4.54 23.04
N ALA A 151 0.16 3.88 21.89
CA ALA A 151 0.17 2.42 21.77
C ALA A 151 1.58 1.82 21.86
N MET A 152 2.63 2.57 21.58
CA MET A 152 4.01 2.05 21.47
C MET A 152 4.54 1.36 22.73
N PRO A 153 4.31 1.87 23.97
CA PRO A 153 4.77 1.18 25.16
C PRO A 153 4.23 -0.25 25.34
N GLU A 154 3.10 -0.55 24.67
CA GLU A 154 2.43 -1.86 24.73
C GLU A 154 2.58 -2.66 23.41
N SER A 155 3.41 -2.18 22.48
CA SER A 155 3.61 -2.77 21.14
C SER A 155 5.10 -3.08 20.88
N PRO A 156 5.69 -4.04 21.58
CA PRO A 156 7.15 -4.25 21.62
C PRO A 156 7.75 -4.68 20.27
N THR A 157 6.96 -5.16 19.31
CA THR A 157 7.44 -5.54 17.97
C THR A 157 7.55 -4.36 17.03
N THR A 158 6.93 -3.21 17.37
CA THR A 158 6.91 -2.03 16.50
C THR A 158 8.16 -1.18 16.75
N GLU A 159 9.05 -1.18 15.76
CA GLU A 159 10.36 -0.52 15.82
C GLU A 159 10.35 0.85 15.13
N LEU A 160 9.46 1.03 14.14
CA LEU A 160 9.47 2.20 13.27
C LEU A 160 8.10 2.87 13.20
N LEU A 161 8.10 4.19 13.39
CA LEU A 161 6.96 5.08 13.14
C LEU A 161 7.31 6.05 12.02
N ILE A 162 6.52 6.07 10.97
CA ILE A 162 6.72 6.92 9.79
C ILE A 162 5.49 7.81 9.64
N SER A 163 5.70 9.12 9.70
CA SER A 163 4.64 10.10 9.48
C SER A 163 4.64 10.60 8.03
N VAL A 164 3.46 10.70 7.43
CA VAL A 164 3.26 11.19 6.07
C VAL A 164 2.37 12.42 6.10
N GLY A 165 2.91 13.56 5.70
CA GLY A 165 2.16 14.83 5.64
C GLY A 165 2.96 16.01 6.10
N PRO A 166 2.33 17.23 6.09
CA PRO A 166 3.01 18.46 6.46
C PRO A 166 3.29 18.57 7.97
N GLU A 167 2.56 17.83 8.81
CA GLU A 167 2.75 17.85 10.26
C GLU A 167 3.77 16.76 10.64
N ILE A 168 4.91 17.19 11.19
CA ILE A 168 5.88 16.29 11.82
C ILE A 168 5.53 16.30 13.31
N PRO A 169 5.12 15.16 13.90
CA PRO A 169 4.92 15.04 15.34
C PRO A 169 6.24 15.37 16.05
N GLU A 170 6.19 16.19 17.07
CA GLU A 170 7.32 16.37 18.00
C GLU A 170 7.53 15.04 18.71
N GLY A 171 8.66 14.37 18.46
CA GLY A 171 9.05 13.10 19.05
C GLY A 171 10.07 13.26 20.14
#